data_7738fdc3276c39600f0bb8978e9578d6
#
_entry.id   7738fdc3276c39600f0bb8978e9578d6
#
_cell.length_a   1.000
_cell.length_b   1.000
_cell.length_c   1.000
_cell.angle_alpha   90.00
_cell.angle_beta   90.00
_cell.angle_gamma   90.00
#
_symmetry.space_group_name_H-M   'P 1'
#
loop_
_entity.id
_entity.type
_entity.pdbx_description
1 polymer ?
#
loop_
_entity_poly.entity_id
_entity_poly.type
_entity_poly.pdbx_seq_one_letter_code
_entity_poly.pdbx_strand_id
1 'polypeptide(L)'
;MTLPLPRYVIAKRLASGLTGFYFNIPKKYRDIGCTVPRTSLGTDYAVACGNEGNSGRAAALNALFDEWAALRCGLPVTGERAPIYGSIRWLFQEYRRSKAYLEKVAPRSRPDYERTMQLVEGIITKKGDKLGDRKIMAVTPISADKVYEKILAGPDGDRPRQAEKAVALCRRAWRVVHRLHPGEFNRDVPNPWDGVTIKRRTKAKKPAVTRDDVYKFALGAIALGRPEAAAAAVICFEWLQRPENVLAGVLRWPDYRSKEWPNAIKILHHKTGATVWHPLEDVADGAAVQFYPEAEAILAQLPRRGVPMILREIKTRSGVAFKPYSYSGFQKIVQQLRKSIEGLPDYFTLDACRHGGMTELEEAALTEGQGRALSGHKTAQAYRGYAKDTFDRALSATRKRHAHRLANVQGTNVQNDGRIGVQNEIGDAKSTAAK
;
A
#
# COMPACT_ATOMS: atom_id res chain seq x y z
N MET A 1 -24.35 46.80 -13.03
CA MET A 1 -24.58 46.14 -11.74
C MET A 1 -23.86 44.78 -11.76
N THR A 2 -22.94 44.55 -10.84
CA THR A 2 -22.31 43.24 -10.69
C THR A 2 -23.27 42.32 -9.94
N LEU A 3 -23.79 41.31 -10.61
CA LEU A 3 -24.68 40.31 -9.99
C LEU A 3 -23.94 39.59 -8.88
N PRO A 4 -24.54 39.34 -7.69
CA PRO A 4 -23.90 38.65 -6.57
C PRO A 4 -23.61 37.21 -6.95
N LEU A 5 -22.34 36.78 -6.74
CA LEU A 5 -21.93 35.40 -7.00
C LEU A 5 -22.13 34.53 -5.76
N PRO A 6 -22.64 33.29 -5.90
CA PRO A 6 -22.69 32.33 -4.82
C PRO A 6 -21.30 31.99 -4.29
N ARG A 7 -21.25 31.45 -3.07
CA ARG A 7 -20.01 31.02 -2.44
C ARG A 7 -19.22 30.06 -3.37
N TYR A 8 -17.91 30.30 -3.49
CA TYR A 8 -16.98 29.54 -4.33
C TYR A 8 -17.23 29.60 -5.84
N VAL A 9 -18.09 30.48 -6.32
CA VAL A 9 -18.25 30.78 -7.75
C VAL A 9 -17.33 31.91 -8.13
N ILE A 10 -16.63 31.75 -9.26
CA ILE A 10 -15.83 32.80 -9.90
C ILE A 10 -16.31 33.01 -11.31
N ALA A 11 -16.44 34.29 -11.70
CA ALA A 11 -16.73 34.68 -13.06
C ALA A 11 -15.44 35.02 -13.82
N LYS A 12 -15.34 34.61 -15.09
CA LYS A 12 -14.20 34.88 -15.97
C LYS A 12 -14.71 35.28 -17.34
N ARG A 13 -14.16 36.36 -17.91
CA ARG A 13 -14.41 36.74 -19.30
C ARG A 13 -13.70 35.75 -20.22
N LEU A 14 -14.45 35.17 -21.15
CA LEU A 14 -13.96 34.25 -22.16
C LEU A 14 -13.49 35.02 -23.40
N ALA A 15 -12.70 34.35 -24.25
CA ALA A 15 -12.25 34.93 -25.54
C ALA A 15 -13.40 35.27 -26.46
N SER A 16 -14.56 34.61 -26.31
CA SER A 16 -15.81 34.87 -27.01
C SER A 16 -16.54 36.15 -26.54
N GLY A 17 -16.02 36.88 -25.54
CA GLY A 17 -16.65 38.01 -24.92
C GLY A 17 -17.73 37.68 -23.87
N LEU A 18 -18.14 36.43 -23.76
CA LEU A 18 -19.09 35.95 -22.74
C LEU A 18 -18.45 35.81 -21.38
N THR A 19 -19.24 35.83 -20.31
CA THR A 19 -18.79 35.52 -18.95
C THR A 19 -19.04 34.05 -18.65
N GLY A 20 -17.95 33.29 -18.36
CA GLY A 20 -18.05 31.94 -17.89
C GLY A 20 -17.99 31.85 -16.36
N PHE A 21 -18.86 31.03 -15.78
CA PHE A 21 -18.93 30.79 -14.34
C PHE A 21 -18.27 29.46 -13.99
N TYR A 22 -17.51 29.44 -12.90
CA TYR A 22 -16.73 28.25 -12.48
C TYR A 22 -16.86 28.08 -10.98
N PHE A 23 -17.13 26.86 -10.54
CA PHE A 23 -17.06 26.50 -9.14
C PHE A 23 -15.61 26.16 -8.76
N ASN A 24 -15.09 26.84 -7.74
CA ASN A 24 -13.69 26.73 -7.37
C ASN A 24 -13.46 26.89 -5.85
N ILE A 25 -13.42 25.77 -5.15
CA ILE A 25 -13.13 25.74 -3.72
C ILE A 25 -11.69 26.20 -3.45
N PRO A 26 -11.43 27.02 -2.41
CA PRO A 26 -10.10 27.45 -2.01
C PRO A 26 -9.15 26.29 -1.78
N LYS A 27 -7.87 26.51 -2.13
CA LYS A 27 -6.81 25.50 -2.03
C LYS A 27 -6.70 24.88 -0.63
N LYS A 28 -6.83 25.71 0.43
CA LYS A 28 -6.78 25.27 1.84
C LYS A 28 -7.72 24.09 2.15
N TYR A 29 -8.89 24.02 1.53
CA TYR A 29 -9.83 22.92 1.75
C TYR A 29 -9.48 21.67 0.96
N ARG A 30 -8.83 21.82 -0.20
CA ARG A 30 -8.32 20.68 -0.99
C ARG A 30 -7.12 20.03 -0.34
N ASP A 31 -6.21 20.84 0.20
CA ASP A 31 -5.01 20.35 0.88
C ASP A 31 -5.38 19.49 2.09
N ILE A 32 -6.55 19.72 2.68
CA ILE A 32 -7.09 18.94 3.81
C ILE A 32 -8.11 17.86 3.37
N GLY A 33 -8.18 17.55 2.05
CA GLY A 33 -8.91 16.39 1.54
C GLY A 33 -10.31 16.63 1.00
N CYS A 34 -10.69 17.90 0.68
CA CYS A 34 -11.97 18.16 0.01
C CYS A 34 -11.96 17.61 -1.43
N THR A 35 -12.91 16.72 -1.72
CA THR A 35 -13.03 16.01 -3.00
C THR A 35 -13.99 16.65 -3.98
N VAL A 36 -14.71 17.72 -3.58
CA VAL A 36 -15.68 18.41 -4.46
C VAL A 36 -14.94 18.97 -5.68
N PRO A 37 -15.36 18.63 -6.91
CA PRO A 37 -14.60 18.93 -8.11
C PRO A 37 -14.66 20.41 -8.48
N ARG A 38 -13.62 20.89 -9.16
CA ARG A 38 -13.68 22.10 -9.95
C ARG A 38 -14.56 21.84 -11.17
N THR A 39 -15.60 22.67 -11.37
CA THR A 39 -16.58 22.44 -12.44
C THR A 39 -16.89 23.73 -13.16
N SER A 40 -16.98 23.67 -14.48
CA SER A 40 -17.59 24.77 -15.27
C SER A 40 -19.11 24.73 -15.07
N LEU A 41 -19.67 25.84 -14.73
CA LEU A 41 -21.12 25.99 -14.54
C LEU A 41 -21.85 26.49 -15.80
N GLY A 42 -21.07 26.86 -16.83
CA GLY A 42 -21.61 27.44 -18.09
C GLY A 42 -21.48 28.97 -18.14
N THR A 43 -22.16 29.57 -19.11
CA THR A 43 -22.14 31.03 -19.35
C THR A 43 -23.45 31.74 -18.98
N ASP A 44 -24.51 30.98 -18.73
CA ASP A 44 -25.79 31.48 -18.26
C ASP A 44 -25.78 31.67 -16.74
N TYR A 45 -26.02 32.88 -16.27
CA TYR A 45 -26.00 33.20 -14.85
C TYR A 45 -27.11 32.47 -14.07
N ALA A 46 -28.33 32.40 -14.59
CA ALA A 46 -29.46 31.79 -13.91
C ALA A 46 -29.24 30.26 -13.74
N VAL A 47 -28.68 29.60 -14.74
CA VAL A 47 -28.33 28.17 -14.70
C VAL A 47 -27.13 27.92 -13.78
N ALA A 48 -26.15 28.80 -13.78
CA ALA A 48 -24.95 28.66 -12.99
C ALA A 48 -25.16 29.03 -11.52
N CYS A 49 -25.74 30.17 -11.24
CA CYS A 49 -25.81 30.79 -9.93
C CYS A 49 -27.21 30.76 -9.29
N GLY A 50 -28.25 30.54 -10.10
CA GLY A 50 -29.63 30.56 -9.66
C GLY A 50 -30.31 31.94 -9.85
N ASN A 51 -31.63 31.95 -9.73
CA ASN A 51 -32.50 33.13 -9.69
C ASN A 51 -33.67 32.86 -8.73
N GLU A 52 -34.60 33.77 -8.62
CA GLU A 52 -35.84 33.58 -7.83
C GLU A 52 -36.59 32.33 -8.32
N GLY A 53 -36.60 31.26 -7.49
CA GLY A 53 -37.24 29.97 -7.77
C GLY A 53 -36.34 28.88 -8.35
N ASN A 54 -35.06 29.18 -8.66
CA ASN A 54 -34.08 28.16 -9.11
C ASN A 54 -32.75 28.31 -8.39
N SER A 55 -32.33 27.26 -7.69
CA SER A 55 -31.10 27.25 -6.87
C SER A 55 -29.79 27.23 -7.68
N GLY A 56 -29.83 27.02 -9.00
CA GLY A 56 -28.65 26.95 -9.87
C GLY A 56 -27.72 25.78 -9.59
N ARG A 57 -26.76 25.53 -10.52
CA ARG A 57 -25.77 24.44 -10.40
C ARG A 57 -24.80 24.66 -9.24
N ALA A 58 -24.50 25.92 -8.88
CA ALA A 58 -23.59 26.23 -7.78
C ALA A 58 -24.12 25.77 -6.42
N ALA A 59 -25.44 25.79 -6.21
CA ALA A 59 -26.06 25.38 -4.96
C ALA A 59 -25.83 23.90 -4.66
N ALA A 60 -25.95 23.03 -5.66
CA ALA A 60 -25.67 21.60 -5.51
C ALA A 60 -24.20 21.34 -5.11
N LEU A 61 -23.26 22.06 -5.71
CA LEU A 61 -21.84 21.92 -5.38
C LEU A 61 -21.48 22.51 -4.01
N ASN A 62 -22.15 23.60 -3.60
CA ASN A 62 -22.04 24.14 -2.25
C ASN A 62 -22.62 23.18 -1.21
N ALA A 63 -23.73 22.50 -1.51
CA ALA A 63 -24.29 21.46 -0.64
C ALA A 63 -23.31 20.30 -0.45
N LEU A 64 -22.65 19.83 -1.52
CA LEU A 64 -21.59 18.80 -1.43
C LEU A 64 -20.38 19.28 -0.60
N PHE A 65 -20.03 20.56 -0.69
CA PHE A 65 -18.97 21.13 0.15
C PHE A 65 -19.39 21.17 1.62
N ASP A 66 -20.62 21.62 1.90
CA ASP A 66 -21.15 21.70 3.27
C ASP A 66 -21.27 20.30 3.89
N GLU A 67 -21.68 19.31 3.09
CA GLU A 67 -21.67 17.90 3.47
C GLU A 67 -20.26 17.43 3.84
N TRP A 68 -19.28 17.69 2.98
CA TRP A 68 -17.89 17.35 3.27
C TRP A 68 -17.38 18.05 4.54
N ALA A 69 -17.70 19.33 4.72
CA ALA A 69 -17.31 20.11 5.89
C ALA A 69 -17.96 19.59 7.18
N ALA A 70 -19.25 19.27 7.12
CA ALA A 70 -20.00 18.68 8.23
C ALA A 70 -19.44 17.32 8.64
N LEU A 71 -19.17 16.43 7.67
CA LEU A 71 -18.53 15.14 7.91
C LEU A 71 -17.16 15.28 8.59
N ARG A 72 -16.40 16.29 8.19
CA ARG A 72 -15.08 16.57 8.79
C ARG A 72 -15.17 17.06 10.23
N CYS A 73 -16.17 17.86 10.53
CA CYS A 73 -16.45 18.38 11.87
C CYS A 73 -17.22 17.38 12.74
N GLY A 74 -17.60 16.21 12.21
CA GLY A 74 -18.44 15.24 12.91
C GLY A 74 -19.88 15.71 13.11
N LEU A 75 -20.30 16.75 12.34
CA LEU A 75 -21.67 17.25 12.33
C LEU A 75 -22.55 16.40 11.39
N PRO A 76 -23.85 16.29 11.63
CA PRO A 76 -24.77 15.63 10.72
C PRO A 76 -24.78 16.38 9.38
N VAL A 77 -24.79 15.63 8.29
CA VAL A 77 -24.83 16.19 6.93
C VAL A 77 -26.19 16.85 6.70
N THR A 78 -26.16 18.10 6.23
CA THR A 78 -27.38 18.83 5.82
C THR A 78 -27.98 18.15 4.58
N GLY A 79 -29.12 17.48 4.77
CA GLY A 79 -29.80 16.72 3.71
C GLY A 79 -29.99 15.24 4.02
N GLU A 80 -29.12 14.58 4.77
CA GLU A 80 -29.41 13.31 5.42
C GLU A 80 -29.94 13.58 6.82
N ARG A 81 -31.07 12.96 7.17
CA ARG A 81 -31.59 12.98 8.55
C ARG A 81 -30.46 12.60 9.50
N ALA A 82 -30.32 13.33 10.61
CA ALA A 82 -29.41 12.95 11.69
C ALA A 82 -29.55 11.46 11.96
N PRO A 83 -28.44 10.73 12.15
CA PRO A 83 -28.53 9.27 12.36
C PRO A 83 -29.46 8.98 13.54
N ILE A 84 -30.35 8.02 13.36
CA ILE A 84 -31.25 7.59 14.43
C ILE A 84 -30.38 7.15 15.61
N TYR A 85 -30.57 7.76 16.76
CA TYR A 85 -29.81 7.44 17.98
C TYR A 85 -29.85 5.93 18.26
N GLY A 86 -28.70 5.33 18.55
CA GLY A 86 -28.54 3.90 18.76
C GLY A 86 -28.64 3.05 17.48
N SER A 87 -28.55 3.64 16.29
CA SER A 87 -28.46 2.88 15.02
C SER A 87 -27.02 2.54 14.64
N ILE A 88 -26.83 1.68 13.63
CA ILE A 88 -25.48 1.36 13.05
C ILE A 88 -24.80 2.63 12.52
N ARG A 89 -25.55 3.54 11.88
CA ARG A 89 -25.02 4.83 11.40
C ARG A 89 -24.57 5.70 12.58
N TRP A 90 -25.33 5.74 13.65
CA TRP A 90 -24.96 6.43 14.88
C TRP A 90 -23.71 5.79 15.52
N LEU A 91 -23.60 4.46 15.56
CA LEU A 91 -22.43 3.73 16.05
C LEU A 91 -21.16 4.16 15.29
N PHE A 92 -21.23 4.24 13.97
CA PHE A 92 -20.09 4.69 13.18
C PHE A 92 -19.78 6.18 13.37
N GLN A 93 -20.78 7.01 13.59
CA GLN A 93 -20.57 8.43 13.92
C GLN A 93 -19.84 8.59 15.26
N GLU A 94 -20.26 7.88 16.30
CA GLU A 94 -19.59 7.90 17.60
C GLU A 94 -18.17 7.31 17.52
N TYR A 95 -17.99 6.26 16.72
CA TYR A 95 -16.63 5.74 16.48
C TYR A 95 -15.73 6.77 15.82
N ARG A 96 -16.20 7.52 14.81
CA ARG A 96 -15.42 8.61 14.16
C ARG A 96 -15.01 9.71 15.15
N ARG A 97 -15.83 9.99 16.14
CA ARG A 97 -15.56 11.00 17.19
C ARG A 97 -14.61 10.50 18.27
N SER A 98 -14.42 9.21 18.37
CA SER A 98 -13.63 8.59 19.44
C SER A 98 -12.13 8.87 19.28
N LYS A 99 -11.41 8.98 20.43
CA LYS A 99 -9.94 9.01 20.45
C LYS A 99 -9.32 7.83 19.71
N ALA A 100 -9.96 6.65 19.79
CA ALA A 100 -9.50 5.46 19.08
C ALA A 100 -9.46 5.62 17.56
N TYR A 101 -10.38 6.38 16.98
CA TYR A 101 -10.36 6.70 15.55
C TYR A 101 -9.41 7.86 15.26
N LEU A 102 -9.50 8.95 16.00
CA LEU A 102 -8.76 10.18 15.72
C LEU A 102 -7.24 10.02 15.91
N GLU A 103 -6.80 9.25 16.91
CA GLU A 103 -5.39 9.09 17.23
C GLU A 103 -4.76 7.84 16.60
N LYS A 104 -5.52 6.72 16.54
CA LYS A 104 -4.97 5.42 16.09
C LYS A 104 -5.18 5.12 14.61
N VAL A 105 -6.15 5.77 13.95
CA VAL A 105 -6.34 5.61 12.51
C VAL A 105 -5.58 6.69 11.77
N ALA A 106 -4.51 6.27 11.08
CA ALA A 106 -3.68 7.20 10.31
C ALA A 106 -4.55 7.99 9.29
N PRO A 107 -4.35 9.31 9.13
CA PRO A 107 -5.16 10.16 8.25
C PRO A 107 -5.33 9.60 6.84
N ARG A 108 -4.26 9.04 6.26
CA ARG A 108 -4.30 8.41 4.94
C ARG A 108 -5.17 7.14 4.85
N SER A 109 -5.47 6.49 5.98
CA SER A 109 -6.31 5.28 6.03
C SER A 109 -7.79 5.61 6.25
N ARG A 110 -8.11 6.82 6.74
CA ARG A 110 -9.48 7.24 7.03
C ARG A 110 -10.42 7.14 5.83
N PRO A 111 -10.03 7.53 4.59
CA PRO A 111 -10.92 7.37 3.43
C PRO A 111 -11.30 5.90 3.14
N ASP A 112 -10.45 4.94 3.45
CA ASP A 112 -10.76 3.52 3.29
C ASP A 112 -11.72 3.03 4.38
N TYR A 113 -11.59 3.55 5.61
CA TYR A 113 -12.53 3.32 6.70
C TYR A 113 -13.91 3.90 6.39
N GLU A 114 -13.97 5.14 5.89
CA GLU A 114 -15.23 5.80 5.51
C GLU A 114 -15.97 5.01 4.44
N ARG A 115 -15.28 4.61 3.38
CA ARG A 115 -15.87 3.77 2.31
C ARG A 115 -16.39 2.44 2.86
N THR A 116 -15.69 1.86 3.83
CA THR A 116 -16.11 0.59 4.45
C THR A 116 -17.33 0.79 5.33
N MET A 117 -17.42 1.91 6.08
CA MET A 117 -18.62 2.26 6.86
C MET A 117 -19.82 2.47 5.93
N GLN A 118 -19.66 3.26 4.88
CA GLN A 118 -20.71 3.51 3.88
C GLN A 118 -21.21 2.22 3.22
N LEU A 119 -20.30 1.29 2.93
CA LEU A 119 -20.65 -0.02 2.40
C LEU A 119 -21.56 -0.79 3.37
N VAL A 120 -21.20 -0.84 4.66
CA VAL A 120 -22.00 -1.53 5.68
C VAL A 120 -23.34 -0.83 5.88
N GLU A 121 -23.35 0.50 5.99
CA GLU A 121 -24.56 1.31 6.15
C GLU A 121 -25.53 1.13 4.98
N GLY A 122 -25.01 1.01 3.76
CA GLY A 122 -25.79 0.87 2.53
C GLY A 122 -26.39 -0.51 2.28
N ILE A 123 -26.08 -1.53 3.09
CA ILE A 123 -26.63 -2.87 2.91
C ILE A 123 -28.15 -2.86 3.11
N ILE A 124 -28.89 -3.32 2.11
CA ILE A 124 -30.33 -3.45 2.18
C ILE A 124 -30.68 -4.72 2.97
N THR A 125 -31.50 -4.60 4.01
CA THR A 125 -31.96 -5.72 4.82
C THR A 125 -33.07 -6.50 4.11
N LYS A 126 -33.52 -7.64 4.67
CA LYS A 126 -34.67 -8.39 4.13
C LYS A 126 -35.98 -7.59 4.14
N LYS A 127 -36.08 -6.57 4.99
CA LYS A 127 -37.25 -5.70 5.10
C LYS A 127 -37.22 -4.49 4.13
N GLY A 128 -36.18 -4.40 3.30
CA GLY A 128 -36.03 -3.31 2.32
C GLY A 128 -35.40 -2.03 2.86
N ASP A 129 -35.11 -1.93 4.16
CA ASP A 129 -34.46 -0.78 4.79
C ASP A 129 -32.91 -0.92 4.78
N LYS A 130 -32.21 0.19 4.95
CA LYS A 130 -30.75 0.19 5.05
C LYS A 130 -30.30 -0.31 6.42
N LEU A 131 -29.23 -1.12 6.46
CA LEU A 131 -28.63 -1.60 7.71
C LEU A 131 -28.18 -0.43 8.60
N GLY A 132 -27.71 0.67 8.01
CA GLY A 132 -27.30 1.88 8.71
C GLY A 132 -28.38 2.45 9.65
N ASP A 133 -29.65 2.26 9.31
CA ASP A 133 -30.79 2.79 10.07
C ASP A 133 -31.31 1.81 11.14
N ARG A 134 -30.75 0.58 11.19
CA ARG A 134 -31.11 -0.44 12.20
C ARG A 134 -30.50 -0.14 13.56
N LYS A 135 -31.29 -0.37 14.60
CA LYS A 135 -30.84 -0.28 16.00
C LYS A 135 -29.75 -1.31 16.28
N ILE A 136 -28.69 -0.90 16.97
CA ILE A 136 -27.58 -1.79 17.37
C ILE A 136 -28.04 -2.91 18.28
N MET A 137 -29.01 -2.67 19.17
CA MET A 137 -29.62 -3.71 20.02
C MET A 137 -30.26 -4.87 19.24
N ALA A 138 -30.64 -4.64 17.98
CA ALA A 138 -31.25 -5.66 17.12
C ALA A 138 -30.20 -6.45 16.31
N VAL A 139 -28.92 -6.14 16.43
CA VAL A 139 -27.85 -6.84 15.71
C VAL A 139 -27.48 -8.10 16.49
N THR A 140 -27.76 -9.25 15.90
CA THR A 140 -27.41 -10.57 16.44
C THR A 140 -26.21 -11.16 15.72
N PRO A 141 -25.53 -12.20 16.28
CA PRO A 141 -24.48 -12.93 15.59
C PRO A 141 -24.92 -13.42 14.20
N ILE A 142 -26.13 -13.99 14.09
CA ILE A 142 -26.69 -14.44 12.80
C ILE A 142 -26.85 -13.30 11.81
N SER A 143 -27.20 -12.09 12.28
CA SER A 143 -27.29 -10.93 11.39
C SER A 143 -25.91 -10.43 10.95
N ALA A 144 -24.90 -10.53 11.81
CA ALA A 144 -23.51 -10.19 11.46
C ALA A 144 -22.94 -11.14 10.40
N ASP A 145 -23.21 -12.46 10.50
CA ASP A 145 -22.85 -13.45 9.49
C ASP A 145 -23.49 -13.13 8.13
N LYS A 146 -24.81 -12.81 8.11
CA LYS A 146 -25.51 -12.42 6.89
C LYS A 146 -24.96 -11.14 6.24
N VAL A 147 -24.54 -10.18 7.05
CA VAL A 147 -23.86 -8.96 6.55
C VAL A 147 -22.52 -9.33 5.90
N TYR A 148 -21.75 -10.20 6.54
CA TYR A 148 -20.49 -10.70 5.99
C TYR A 148 -20.73 -11.40 4.65
N GLU A 149 -21.65 -12.34 4.57
CA GLU A 149 -22.00 -13.07 3.34
C GLU A 149 -22.45 -12.13 2.22
N LYS A 150 -23.26 -11.12 2.55
CA LYS A 150 -23.75 -10.16 1.57
C LYS A 150 -22.64 -9.25 1.01
N ILE A 151 -21.64 -8.89 1.82
CA ILE A 151 -20.46 -8.15 1.34
C ILE A 151 -19.54 -9.07 0.56
N LEU A 152 -19.42 -10.34 0.99
CA LEU A 152 -18.61 -11.36 0.31
C LEU A 152 -19.12 -11.59 -1.11
N ALA A 153 -20.42 -11.79 -1.28
CA ALA A 153 -21.06 -11.98 -2.58
C ALA A 153 -21.15 -10.66 -3.34
N GLY A 154 -20.10 -10.30 -4.04
CA GLY A 154 -20.09 -9.10 -4.89
C GLY A 154 -20.71 -9.36 -6.27
N PRO A 155 -21.09 -8.30 -7.02
CA PRO A 155 -21.71 -8.44 -8.36
C PRO A 155 -20.79 -9.12 -9.37
N ASP A 156 -19.47 -8.98 -9.24
CA ASP A 156 -18.48 -9.53 -10.16
C ASP A 156 -17.69 -10.70 -9.53
N GLY A 157 -18.23 -11.33 -8.47
CA GLY A 157 -17.61 -12.41 -7.74
C GLY A 157 -17.28 -12.10 -6.28
N ASP A 158 -16.69 -13.08 -5.59
CA ASP A 158 -16.39 -12.98 -4.16
C ASP A 158 -15.40 -11.85 -3.82
N ARG A 159 -15.73 -11.05 -2.80
CA ARG A 159 -14.93 -9.95 -2.29
C ARG A 159 -14.39 -10.21 -0.87
N PRO A 160 -13.60 -11.25 -0.64
CA PRO A 160 -13.24 -11.70 0.71
C PRO A 160 -12.44 -10.66 1.50
N ARG A 161 -11.58 -9.88 0.84
CA ARG A 161 -10.82 -8.81 1.50
C ARG A 161 -11.72 -7.67 1.99
N GLN A 162 -12.75 -7.32 1.23
CA GLN A 162 -13.67 -6.25 1.59
C GLN A 162 -14.59 -6.68 2.74
N ALA A 163 -15.08 -7.93 2.70
CA ALA A 163 -15.87 -8.52 3.77
C ALA A 163 -15.09 -8.65 5.08
N GLU A 164 -13.84 -9.14 5.02
CA GLU A 164 -12.93 -9.20 6.17
C GLU A 164 -12.70 -7.81 6.80
N LYS A 165 -12.43 -6.79 5.97
CA LYS A 165 -12.25 -5.41 6.44
C LYS A 165 -13.51 -4.85 7.09
N ALA A 166 -14.68 -5.11 6.53
CA ALA A 166 -15.95 -4.65 7.06
C ALA A 166 -16.22 -5.25 8.45
N VAL A 167 -16.04 -6.56 8.61
CA VAL A 167 -16.18 -7.22 9.90
C VAL A 167 -15.18 -6.70 10.92
N ALA A 168 -13.92 -6.55 10.53
CA ALA A 168 -12.88 -6.00 11.42
C ALA A 168 -13.18 -4.57 11.86
N LEU A 169 -13.72 -3.74 10.97
CA LEU A 169 -14.19 -2.40 11.29
C LEU A 169 -15.36 -2.40 12.24
N CYS A 170 -16.42 -3.17 11.93
CA CYS A 170 -17.60 -3.29 12.78
C CYS A 170 -17.24 -3.79 14.17
N ARG A 171 -16.41 -4.82 14.27
CA ARG A 171 -15.87 -5.35 15.53
C ARG A 171 -15.19 -4.29 16.37
N ARG A 172 -14.33 -3.47 15.74
CA ARG A 172 -13.61 -2.39 16.42
C ARG A 172 -14.54 -1.26 16.84
N ALA A 173 -15.39 -0.78 15.94
CA ALA A 173 -16.34 0.28 16.23
C ALA A 173 -17.28 -0.11 17.38
N TRP A 174 -17.80 -1.35 17.37
CA TRP A 174 -18.62 -1.90 18.42
C TRP A 174 -17.93 -1.85 19.78
N ARG A 175 -16.70 -2.38 19.89
CA ARG A 175 -15.94 -2.38 21.15
C ARG A 175 -15.72 -0.97 21.71
N VAL A 176 -15.40 -0.01 20.84
CA VAL A 176 -15.13 1.36 21.24
C VAL A 176 -16.40 2.05 21.73
N VAL A 177 -17.49 1.95 20.97
CA VAL A 177 -18.73 2.66 21.29
C VAL A 177 -19.48 1.98 22.45
N HIS A 178 -19.46 0.65 22.56
CA HIS A 178 -19.99 -0.06 23.70
C HIS A 178 -19.38 0.41 25.03
N ARG A 179 -18.07 0.63 25.06
CA ARG A 179 -17.39 1.16 26.26
C ARG A 179 -17.86 2.57 26.63
N LEU A 180 -18.24 3.39 25.64
CA LEU A 180 -18.67 4.78 25.85
C LEU A 180 -20.17 4.90 26.15
N HIS A 181 -20.99 4.00 25.58
CA HIS A 181 -22.46 4.02 25.65
C HIS A 181 -23.01 2.61 25.93
N PRO A 182 -22.69 1.99 27.08
CA PRO A 182 -23.04 0.60 27.33
C PRO A 182 -24.56 0.32 27.36
N GLY A 183 -25.36 1.32 27.70
CA GLY A 183 -26.83 1.19 27.77
C GLY A 183 -27.51 1.01 26.40
N GLU A 184 -26.83 1.29 25.31
CA GLU A 184 -27.37 1.18 23.95
C GLU A 184 -27.16 -0.21 23.33
N PHE A 185 -26.47 -1.09 24.06
CA PHE A 185 -26.14 -2.44 23.59
C PHE A 185 -26.92 -3.50 24.34
N ASN A 186 -27.19 -4.60 23.67
CA ASN A 186 -27.81 -5.76 24.33
C ASN A 186 -26.79 -6.36 25.33
N ARG A 187 -27.17 -6.44 26.60
CA ARG A 187 -26.31 -6.96 27.67
C ARG A 187 -26.04 -8.46 27.54
N ASP A 188 -26.99 -9.20 26.97
CA ASP A 188 -26.94 -10.66 26.85
C ASP A 188 -26.17 -11.12 25.60
N VAL A 189 -25.85 -10.18 24.70
CA VAL A 189 -25.13 -10.46 23.45
C VAL A 189 -23.78 -9.78 23.48
N PRO A 190 -22.69 -10.55 23.62
CA PRO A 190 -21.36 -9.97 23.41
C PRO A 190 -21.25 -9.40 21.98
N ASN A 191 -20.16 -8.76 21.67
CA ASN A 191 -19.97 -8.18 20.34
C ASN A 191 -20.32 -9.17 19.21
N PRO A 192 -21.42 -8.97 18.48
CA PRO A 192 -21.94 -9.95 17.52
C PRO A 192 -20.98 -10.18 16.32
N TRP A 193 -20.01 -9.33 16.15
CA TRP A 193 -19.00 -9.42 15.09
C TRP A 193 -17.83 -10.31 15.47
N ASP A 194 -17.61 -10.65 16.75
CA ASP A 194 -16.43 -11.39 17.19
C ASP A 194 -16.41 -12.84 16.69
N GLY A 195 -17.56 -13.48 16.57
CA GLY A 195 -17.72 -14.87 16.13
C GLY A 195 -17.82 -15.06 14.62
N VAL A 196 -17.85 -13.99 13.81
CA VAL A 196 -18.01 -14.12 12.35
C VAL A 196 -16.86 -14.92 11.76
N THR A 197 -17.18 -16.04 11.10
CA THR A 197 -16.21 -16.91 10.42
C THR A 197 -15.78 -16.29 9.08
N ILE A 198 -14.53 -15.90 9.01
CA ILE A 198 -13.95 -15.30 7.81
C ILE A 198 -13.48 -16.40 6.85
N LYS A 199 -13.96 -16.40 5.61
CA LYS A 199 -13.47 -17.28 4.55
C LYS A 199 -11.95 -17.15 4.41
N ARG A 200 -11.22 -18.23 4.67
CA ARG A 200 -9.79 -18.26 4.57
C ARG A 200 -9.37 -17.99 3.12
N ARG A 201 -8.61 -16.94 2.93
CA ARG A 201 -8.05 -16.64 1.62
C ARG A 201 -6.82 -17.49 1.40
N THR A 202 -6.78 -18.23 0.29
CA THR A 202 -5.53 -18.78 -0.21
C THR A 202 -4.69 -17.59 -0.66
N LYS A 203 -3.67 -17.26 0.11
CA LYS A 203 -2.69 -16.25 -0.33
C LYS A 203 -1.91 -16.88 -1.48
N ALA A 204 -2.22 -16.48 -2.71
CA ALA A 204 -1.33 -16.76 -3.82
C ALA A 204 0.07 -16.25 -3.44
N LYS A 205 1.09 -17.09 -3.64
CA LYS A 205 2.48 -16.65 -3.46
C LYS A 205 2.67 -15.44 -4.36
N LYS A 206 3.07 -14.31 -3.78
CA LYS A 206 3.36 -13.12 -4.60
C LYS A 206 4.51 -13.47 -5.54
N PRO A 207 4.38 -13.17 -6.83
CA PRO A 207 5.45 -13.44 -7.77
C PRO A 207 6.67 -12.60 -7.42
N ALA A 208 7.85 -13.17 -7.63
CA ALA A 208 9.12 -12.47 -7.52
C ALA A 208 9.77 -12.48 -8.89
N VAL A 209 10.31 -11.35 -9.32
CA VAL A 209 11.11 -11.24 -10.53
C VAL A 209 12.57 -11.53 -10.21
N THR A 210 13.32 -12.02 -11.19
CA THR A 210 14.76 -12.24 -11.07
C THR A 210 15.53 -10.93 -11.21
N ARG A 211 16.82 -10.95 -10.84
CA ARG A 211 17.75 -9.83 -11.08
C ARG A 211 17.81 -9.50 -12.58
N ASP A 212 17.89 -10.51 -13.42
CA ASP A 212 17.93 -10.35 -14.88
C ASP A 212 16.68 -9.65 -15.43
N ASP A 213 15.49 -10.00 -14.94
CA ASP A 213 14.25 -9.31 -15.31
C ASP A 213 14.29 -7.82 -14.95
N VAL A 214 14.84 -7.50 -13.76
CA VAL A 214 14.93 -6.12 -13.28
C VAL A 214 15.90 -5.30 -14.13
N TYR A 215 17.06 -5.83 -14.44
CA TYR A 215 18.05 -5.12 -15.26
C TYR A 215 17.64 -5.06 -16.73
N LYS A 216 16.99 -6.10 -17.27
CA LYS A 216 16.35 -6.06 -18.59
C LYS A 216 15.31 -4.94 -18.67
N PHE A 217 14.44 -4.83 -17.67
CA PHE A 217 13.47 -3.74 -17.57
C PHE A 217 14.18 -2.38 -17.49
N ALA A 218 15.22 -2.26 -16.66
CA ALA A 218 15.92 -1.01 -16.44
C ALA A 218 16.58 -0.51 -17.73
N LEU A 219 17.32 -1.36 -18.44
CA LEU A 219 17.96 -1.02 -19.72
C LEU A 219 16.92 -0.66 -20.78
N GLY A 220 15.84 -1.43 -20.91
CA GLY A 220 14.74 -1.14 -21.82
C GLY A 220 14.04 0.18 -21.50
N ALA A 221 13.83 0.48 -20.22
CA ALA A 221 13.23 1.73 -19.79
C ALA A 221 14.14 2.95 -20.12
N ILE A 222 15.44 2.82 -19.96
CA ILE A 222 16.42 3.84 -20.36
C ILE A 222 16.36 4.07 -21.87
N ALA A 223 16.37 2.99 -22.66
CA ALA A 223 16.28 3.08 -24.12
C ALA A 223 14.98 3.76 -24.60
N LEU A 224 13.90 3.63 -23.81
CA LEU A 224 12.62 4.31 -24.05
C LEU A 224 12.53 5.71 -23.40
N GLY A 225 13.66 6.27 -22.95
CA GLY A 225 13.73 7.62 -22.38
C GLY A 225 13.09 7.76 -21.00
N ARG A 226 13.01 6.67 -20.21
CA ARG A 226 12.41 6.65 -18.89
C ARG A 226 13.37 6.18 -17.78
N PRO A 227 14.52 6.91 -17.60
CA PRO A 227 15.52 6.52 -16.59
C PRO A 227 14.98 6.50 -15.17
N GLU A 228 13.93 7.28 -14.86
CA GLU A 228 13.28 7.26 -13.55
C GLU A 228 12.57 5.92 -13.27
N ALA A 229 12.07 5.24 -14.32
CA ALA A 229 11.45 3.93 -14.18
C ALA A 229 12.50 2.84 -13.96
N ALA A 230 13.62 2.93 -14.66
CA ALA A 230 14.80 2.08 -14.48
C ALA A 230 15.31 2.15 -13.04
N ALA A 231 15.59 3.36 -12.57
CA ALA A 231 16.08 3.60 -11.21
C ALA A 231 15.08 3.12 -10.14
N ALA A 232 13.77 3.35 -10.33
CA ALA A 232 12.76 2.88 -9.39
C ALA A 232 12.76 1.34 -9.26
N ALA A 233 12.89 0.61 -10.36
CA ALA A 233 12.94 -0.85 -10.35
C ALA A 233 14.18 -1.37 -9.62
N VAL A 234 15.34 -0.83 -9.94
CA VAL A 234 16.62 -1.22 -9.34
C VAL A 234 16.65 -0.88 -7.84
N ILE A 235 16.20 0.29 -7.44
CA ILE A 235 16.10 0.69 -6.03
C ILE A 235 15.15 -0.25 -5.25
N CYS A 236 14.04 -0.65 -5.87
CA CYS A 236 13.12 -1.60 -5.24
C CYS A 236 13.78 -2.97 -5.05
N PHE A 237 14.61 -3.41 -5.98
CA PHE A 237 15.27 -4.71 -5.94
C PHE A 237 16.52 -4.69 -5.04
N GLU A 238 17.52 -3.88 -5.35
CA GLU A 238 18.82 -3.87 -4.68
C GLU A 238 18.76 -3.30 -3.26
N TRP A 239 18.05 -2.17 -3.10
CA TRP A 239 17.90 -1.56 -1.77
C TRP A 239 16.59 -1.90 -1.09
N LEU A 240 15.86 -2.87 -1.61
CA LEU A 240 14.67 -3.48 -1.00
C LEU A 240 13.60 -2.45 -0.60
N GLN A 241 13.51 -1.35 -1.36
CA GLN A 241 12.60 -0.28 -1.01
C GLN A 241 11.17 -0.56 -1.44
N ARG A 242 10.20 -0.11 -0.61
CA ARG A 242 8.80 -0.15 -1.03
C ARG A 242 8.57 0.86 -2.14
N PRO A 243 7.81 0.52 -3.20
CA PRO A 243 7.54 1.45 -4.29
C PRO A 243 7.01 2.81 -3.83
N GLU A 244 6.14 2.83 -2.80
CA GLU A 244 5.67 4.10 -2.21
C GLU A 244 6.82 4.95 -1.66
N ASN A 245 7.83 4.33 -1.05
CA ASN A 245 9.01 5.02 -0.52
C ASN A 245 9.83 5.67 -1.62
N VAL A 246 10.01 4.93 -2.71
CA VAL A 246 10.78 5.37 -3.89
C VAL A 246 10.09 6.55 -4.58
N LEU A 247 8.76 6.50 -4.72
CA LEU A 247 7.98 7.44 -5.51
C LEU A 247 7.51 8.67 -4.74
N ALA A 248 7.39 8.59 -3.40
CA ALA A 248 6.91 9.69 -2.56
C ALA A 248 7.94 10.81 -2.31
N GLY A 249 9.11 10.74 -2.92
CA GLY A 249 10.17 11.73 -2.72
C GLY A 249 10.93 11.60 -1.40
N VAL A 250 10.85 10.43 -0.77
CA VAL A 250 11.54 10.14 0.50
C VAL A 250 13.01 9.79 0.30
N LEU A 251 13.35 9.16 -0.85
CA LEU A 251 14.74 8.98 -1.25
C LEU A 251 15.29 10.29 -1.83
N ARG A 252 16.39 10.77 -1.24
CA ARG A 252 16.93 12.09 -1.55
C ARG A 252 18.40 12.00 -1.90
N TRP A 253 18.85 12.84 -2.81
CA TRP A 253 20.26 12.94 -3.19
C TRP A 253 21.19 13.27 -2.02
N PRO A 254 20.84 14.17 -1.05
CA PRO A 254 21.68 14.43 0.11
C PRO A 254 21.89 13.24 1.04
N ASP A 255 21.04 12.20 0.96
CA ASP A 255 21.16 10.99 1.78
C ASP A 255 21.97 9.90 1.08
N TYR A 256 22.30 10.08 -0.20
CA TYR A 256 23.09 9.17 -1.01
C TYR A 256 24.53 9.68 -1.08
N ARG A 257 25.51 8.87 -0.62
CA ARG A 257 26.92 9.23 -0.54
C ARG A 257 27.12 10.61 0.10
N SER A 258 26.49 10.80 1.28
CA SER A 258 26.55 12.06 2.02
C SER A 258 27.98 12.32 2.53
N LYS A 259 28.27 13.59 2.91
CA LYS A 259 29.55 13.92 3.53
C LYS A 259 29.84 13.12 4.81
N GLU A 260 28.80 12.83 5.58
CA GLU A 260 28.87 12.03 6.82
C GLU A 260 29.06 10.53 6.53
N TRP A 261 28.45 10.05 5.44
CA TRP A 261 28.45 8.63 5.04
C TRP A 261 28.73 8.48 3.54
N PRO A 262 29.99 8.69 3.10
CA PRO A 262 30.34 8.69 1.67
C PRO A 262 30.15 7.32 1.01
N ASN A 263 30.22 6.24 1.79
CA ASN A 263 30.15 4.86 1.31
C ASN A 263 28.78 4.20 1.55
N ALA A 264 27.74 5.01 1.79
CA ALA A 264 26.41 4.47 2.07
C ALA A 264 25.27 5.37 1.56
N ILE A 265 24.07 4.80 1.52
CA ILE A 265 22.83 5.55 1.44
C ILE A 265 22.01 5.35 2.72
N LYS A 266 21.48 6.45 3.24
CA LYS A 266 20.54 6.48 4.38
C LYS A 266 19.12 6.56 3.86
N ILE A 267 18.25 5.62 4.21
CA ILE A 267 16.87 5.58 3.74
C ILE A 267 15.93 5.63 4.94
N LEU A 268 15.09 6.67 4.99
CA LEU A 268 14.01 6.76 5.97
C LEU A 268 12.75 6.09 5.43
N HIS A 269 12.26 5.06 6.09
CA HIS A 269 11.04 4.37 5.69
C HIS A 269 9.81 5.19 6.10
N HIS A 270 9.12 5.77 5.13
CA HIS A 270 7.93 6.61 5.33
C HIS A 270 6.83 5.95 6.18
N LYS A 271 6.58 4.65 5.99
CA LYS A 271 5.51 3.94 6.69
C LYS A 271 5.82 3.61 8.15
N THR A 272 7.09 3.40 8.47
CA THR A 272 7.51 2.84 9.77
C THR A 272 8.38 3.80 10.59
N GLY A 273 8.86 4.89 9.97
CA GLY A 273 9.83 5.80 10.56
C GLY A 273 11.21 5.15 10.83
N ALA A 274 11.42 3.92 10.35
CA ALA A 274 12.70 3.25 10.53
C ALA A 274 13.74 3.81 9.54
N THR A 275 14.94 4.01 10.00
CA THR A 275 16.10 4.31 9.15
C THR A 275 16.80 3.02 8.80
N VAL A 276 17.13 2.84 7.53
CA VAL A 276 17.91 1.72 7.00
C VAL A 276 19.13 2.29 6.28
N TRP A 277 20.24 1.63 6.48
CA TRP A 277 21.50 1.94 5.81
C TRP A 277 21.80 0.84 4.79
N HIS A 278 22.16 1.24 3.57
CA HIS A 278 22.75 0.33 2.60
C HIS A 278 24.18 0.77 2.34
N PRO A 279 25.19 0.01 2.80
CA PRO A 279 26.56 0.20 2.36
C PRO A 279 26.64 0.06 0.84
N LEU A 280 27.31 0.97 0.18
CA LEU A 280 27.49 0.98 -1.27
C LEU A 280 28.86 0.46 -1.68
N GLU A 281 29.84 0.62 -0.78
CA GLU A 281 31.20 0.13 -0.95
C GLU A 281 31.85 -0.15 0.40
N ASP A 282 32.85 -1.00 0.38
CA ASP A 282 33.73 -1.30 1.53
C ASP A 282 35.16 -1.46 1.04
N VAL A 283 36.10 -1.45 1.99
CA VAL A 283 37.50 -1.75 1.70
C VAL A 283 37.78 -3.16 2.19
N ALA A 284 37.94 -4.08 1.26
CA ALA A 284 38.35 -5.46 1.55
C ALA A 284 39.76 -5.71 1.03
N ASP A 285 40.65 -6.19 1.87
CA ASP A 285 42.05 -6.50 1.52
C ASP A 285 42.80 -5.33 0.85
N GLY A 286 42.49 -4.09 1.25
CA GLY A 286 43.10 -2.88 0.72
C GLY A 286 42.55 -2.41 -0.62
N ALA A 287 41.56 -3.10 -1.20
CA ALA A 287 40.86 -2.71 -2.43
C ALA A 287 39.44 -2.24 -2.14
N ALA A 288 38.99 -1.20 -2.85
CA ALA A 288 37.58 -0.76 -2.78
C ALA A 288 36.68 -1.76 -3.52
N VAL A 289 35.70 -2.32 -2.82
CA VAL A 289 34.68 -3.21 -3.39
C VAL A 289 33.36 -2.47 -3.45
N GLN A 290 32.82 -2.27 -4.64
CA GLN A 290 31.48 -1.71 -4.85
C GLN A 290 30.45 -2.83 -4.78
N PHE A 291 29.38 -2.62 -4.00
CA PHE A 291 28.32 -3.63 -3.83
C PHE A 291 27.23 -3.55 -4.89
N TYR A 292 27.01 -2.39 -5.50
CA TYR A 292 25.90 -2.14 -6.43
C TYR A 292 26.35 -1.35 -7.68
N PRO A 293 27.45 -1.73 -8.38
CA PRO A 293 28.02 -0.93 -9.47
C PRO A 293 27.05 -0.69 -10.62
N GLU A 294 26.27 -1.70 -11.02
CA GLU A 294 25.29 -1.58 -12.10
C GLU A 294 24.09 -0.70 -11.69
N ALA A 295 23.64 -0.82 -10.45
CA ALA A 295 22.57 0.02 -9.92
C ALA A 295 23.01 1.49 -9.87
N GLU A 296 24.21 1.75 -9.41
CA GLU A 296 24.77 3.12 -9.37
C GLU A 296 24.98 3.70 -10.78
N ALA A 297 25.37 2.89 -11.76
CA ALA A 297 25.44 3.30 -13.17
C ALA A 297 24.07 3.72 -13.74
N ILE A 298 22.99 3.02 -13.36
CA ILE A 298 21.62 3.41 -13.72
C ILE A 298 21.21 4.69 -13.02
N LEU A 299 21.52 4.84 -11.72
CA LEU A 299 21.23 6.06 -10.96
C LEU A 299 21.97 7.28 -11.48
N ALA A 300 23.19 7.12 -12.00
CA ALA A 300 23.97 8.19 -12.60
C ALA A 300 23.29 8.80 -13.84
N GLN A 301 22.37 8.07 -14.48
CA GLN A 301 21.59 8.56 -15.62
C GLN A 301 20.37 9.40 -15.21
N LEU A 302 20.04 9.45 -13.90
CA LEU A 302 18.94 10.28 -13.42
C LEU A 302 19.32 11.75 -13.45
N PRO A 303 18.50 12.62 -14.05
CA PRO A 303 18.72 14.05 -13.96
C PRO A 303 18.44 14.53 -12.52
N ARG A 304 19.40 15.21 -11.92
CA ARG A 304 19.26 15.80 -10.56
C ARG A 304 18.40 17.07 -10.62
N ARG A 305 17.10 16.92 -10.68
CA ARG A 305 16.10 17.99 -10.85
C ARG A 305 15.57 18.56 -9.53
N GLY A 306 16.05 18.07 -8.39
CA GLY A 306 15.64 18.49 -7.05
C GLY A 306 16.20 17.61 -5.96
N VAL A 307 15.75 17.82 -4.73
CA VAL A 307 16.18 17.05 -3.56
C VAL A 307 15.78 15.56 -3.66
N PRO A 308 14.53 15.20 -4.03
CA PRO A 308 14.18 13.80 -4.26
C PRO A 308 14.88 13.23 -5.51
N MET A 309 15.25 11.95 -5.46
CA MET A 309 15.93 11.27 -6.55
C MET A 309 15.00 11.06 -7.76
N ILE A 310 13.74 10.71 -7.52
CA ILE A 310 12.77 10.39 -8.58
C ILE A 310 11.65 11.44 -8.61
N LEU A 311 11.64 12.21 -9.68
CA LEU A 311 10.71 13.31 -9.90
C LEU A 311 10.14 13.25 -11.32
N ARG A 312 8.87 13.64 -11.45
CA ARG A 312 8.22 13.90 -12.74
C ARG A 312 8.22 15.37 -13.07
N GLU A 313 8.40 15.66 -14.34
CA GLU A 313 8.20 16.98 -14.88
C GLU A 313 6.71 17.27 -15.05
N ILE A 314 6.31 18.46 -14.67
CA ILE A 314 4.97 18.99 -14.91
C ILE A 314 5.07 20.39 -15.51
N LYS A 315 4.33 20.63 -16.58
CA LYS A 315 4.17 21.97 -17.14
C LYS A 315 3.15 22.75 -16.30
N THR A 316 3.54 23.92 -15.84
CA THR A 316 2.69 24.85 -15.09
C THR A 316 2.55 26.14 -15.88
N ARG A 317 1.66 27.04 -15.46
CA ARG A 317 1.51 28.36 -16.09
C ARG A 317 2.79 29.23 -15.95
N SER A 318 3.55 28.99 -14.88
CA SER A 318 4.79 29.71 -14.56
C SER A 318 6.06 29.00 -15.06
N GLY A 319 5.94 27.97 -15.91
CA GLY A 319 7.08 27.22 -16.42
C GLY A 319 7.04 25.74 -16.05
N VAL A 320 8.20 25.12 -15.92
CA VAL A 320 8.37 23.70 -15.58
C VAL A 320 8.53 23.55 -14.07
N ALA A 321 7.85 22.58 -13.48
CA ALA A 321 8.02 22.19 -12.07
C ALA A 321 8.25 20.68 -11.96
N PHE A 322 8.94 20.27 -10.90
CA PHE A 322 9.24 18.87 -10.62
C PHE A 322 8.54 18.41 -9.36
N LYS A 323 7.88 17.27 -9.41
CA LYS A 323 7.12 16.70 -8.28
C LYS A 323 7.30 15.19 -8.18
N PRO A 324 7.19 14.62 -6.98
CA PRO A 324 7.10 13.17 -6.81
C PRO A 324 5.95 12.56 -7.61
N TYR A 325 6.09 11.28 -7.95
CA TYR A 325 5.03 10.53 -8.63
C TYR A 325 3.96 10.07 -7.65
N SER A 326 2.71 9.98 -8.11
CA SER A 326 1.72 9.15 -7.42
C SER A 326 1.98 7.68 -7.73
N TYR A 327 1.77 6.80 -6.74
CA TYR A 327 1.97 5.37 -6.92
C TYR A 327 1.16 4.79 -8.09
N SER A 328 -0.14 5.11 -8.15
CA SER A 328 -1.04 4.63 -9.21
C SER A 328 -0.66 5.15 -10.60
N GLY A 329 -0.19 6.40 -10.69
CA GLY A 329 0.28 6.98 -11.95
C GLY A 329 1.54 6.30 -12.45
N PHE A 330 2.49 6.04 -11.55
CA PHE A 330 3.75 5.38 -11.91
C PHE A 330 3.56 3.91 -12.26
N GLN A 331 2.64 3.21 -11.59
CA GLN A 331 2.30 1.83 -11.94
C GLN A 331 1.83 1.71 -13.40
N LYS A 332 1.06 2.67 -13.91
CA LYS A 332 0.64 2.68 -15.32
C LYS A 332 1.84 2.80 -16.26
N ILE A 333 2.83 3.63 -15.91
CA ILE A 333 4.08 3.76 -16.65
C ILE A 333 4.84 2.44 -16.69
N VAL A 334 5.01 1.80 -15.53
CA VAL A 334 5.68 0.49 -15.43
C VAL A 334 4.95 -0.57 -16.26
N GLN A 335 3.62 -0.58 -16.23
CA GLN A 335 2.82 -1.51 -17.04
C GLN A 335 2.95 -1.26 -18.56
N GLN A 336 3.04 0.01 -18.98
CA GLN A 336 3.26 0.36 -20.38
C GLN A 336 4.65 -0.08 -20.84
N LEU A 337 5.69 0.26 -20.07
CA LEU A 337 7.07 -0.14 -20.36
C LEU A 337 7.23 -1.67 -20.41
N ARG A 338 6.61 -2.40 -19.46
CA ARG A 338 6.63 -3.85 -19.45
C ARG A 338 6.10 -4.46 -20.76
N LYS A 339 5.03 -3.86 -21.31
CA LYS A 339 4.46 -4.34 -22.58
C LYS A 339 5.33 -4.01 -23.81
N SER A 340 6.14 -2.95 -23.70
CA SER A 340 7.03 -2.50 -24.77
C SER A 340 8.41 -3.16 -24.74
N ILE A 341 8.79 -3.75 -23.60
CA ILE A 341 10.07 -4.44 -23.43
C ILE A 341 9.82 -5.94 -23.51
N GLU A 342 10.36 -6.57 -24.54
CA GLU A 342 10.19 -8.00 -24.83
C GLU A 342 10.84 -8.89 -23.76
N GLY A 343 10.23 -10.03 -23.48
CA GLY A 343 10.76 -11.08 -22.59
C GLY A 343 10.68 -10.74 -21.10
N LEU A 344 9.84 -9.79 -20.71
CA LEU A 344 9.52 -9.53 -19.29
C LEU A 344 8.30 -10.34 -18.85
N PRO A 345 8.28 -10.84 -17.61
CA PRO A 345 7.13 -11.58 -17.10
C PRO A 345 5.91 -10.67 -16.92
N ASP A 346 4.71 -11.22 -17.18
CA ASP A 346 3.43 -10.49 -17.10
C ASP A 346 3.14 -9.88 -15.73
N TYR A 347 3.70 -10.47 -14.68
CA TYR A 347 3.56 -10.01 -13.31
C TYR A 347 4.63 -8.99 -12.90
N PHE A 348 5.47 -8.50 -13.81
CA PHE A 348 6.49 -7.51 -13.48
C PHE A 348 5.86 -6.23 -12.93
N THR A 349 6.24 -5.86 -11.72
CA THR A 349 5.85 -4.64 -11.02
C THR A 349 6.97 -4.23 -10.07
N LEU A 350 6.97 -2.98 -9.60
CA LEU A 350 7.93 -2.55 -8.59
C LEU A 350 7.82 -3.33 -7.27
N ASP A 351 6.61 -3.79 -6.91
CA ASP A 351 6.44 -4.70 -5.75
C ASP A 351 7.09 -6.05 -6.02
N ALA A 352 6.97 -6.58 -7.24
CA ALA A 352 7.62 -7.84 -7.63
C ALA A 352 9.15 -7.70 -7.63
N CYS A 353 9.70 -6.53 -8.02
CA CYS A 353 11.14 -6.24 -7.90
C CYS A 353 11.61 -6.32 -6.44
N ARG A 354 10.88 -5.65 -5.53
CA ARG A 354 11.20 -5.77 -4.10
C ARG A 354 11.08 -7.21 -3.58
N HIS A 355 10.08 -7.97 -4.05
CA HIS A 355 9.95 -9.38 -3.67
C HIS A 355 11.11 -10.22 -4.21
N GLY A 356 11.62 -9.92 -5.41
CA GLY A 356 12.80 -10.53 -5.98
C GLY A 356 14.03 -10.32 -5.12
N GLY A 357 14.37 -9.07 -4.82
CA GLY A 357 15.51 -8.75 -3.93
C GLY A 357 15.39 -9.38 -2.53
N MET A 358 14.16 -9.42 -1.97
CA MET A 358 13.93 -10.12 -0.70
C MET A 358 14.15 -11.64 -0.80
N THR A 359 13.82 -12.24 -1.95
CA THR A 359 14.09 -13.67 -2.19
C THR A 359 15.58 -13.92 -2.32
N GLU A 360 16.31 -13.05 -2.99
CA GLU A 360 17.76 -13.12 -3.14
C GLU A 360 18.49 -13.05 -1.79
N LEU A 361 18.04 -12.21 -0.84
CA LEU A 361 18.59 -12.22 0.53
C LEU A 361 18.46 -13.58 1.20
N GLU A 362 17.35 -14.24 0.99
CA GLU A 362 17.11 -15.58 1.55
C GLU A 362 17.98 -16.65 0.87
N GLU A 363 18.19 -16.52 -0.45
CA GLU A 363 19.05 -17.39 -1.24
C GLU A 363 20.53 -17.20 -0.86
N ALA A 364 20.93 -15.96 -0.53
CA ALA A 364 22.26 -15.66 0.04
C ALA A 364 22.44 -16.20 1.46
N ALA A 365 21.45 -16.92 2.01
CA ALA A 365 21.50 -17.55 3.33
C ALA A 365 21.80 -16.58 4.48
N LEU A 366 21.35 -15.32 4.38
CA LEU A 366 21.45 -14.36 5.45
C LEU A 366 20.62 -14.79 6.67
N THR A 367 21.11 -14.46 7.84
CA THR A 367 20.31 -14.63 9.06
C THR A 367 19.09 -13.69 9.01
N GLU A 368 18.02 -14.04 9.74
CA GLU A 368 16.84 -13.18 9.87
C GLU A 368 17.21 -11.76 10.30
N GLY A 369 18.15 -11.60 11.22
CA GLY A 369 18.64 -10.31 11.70
C GLY A 369 19.26 -9.48 10.58
N GLN A 370 20.14 -10.08 9.79
CA GLN A 370 20.81 -9.44 8.64
C GLN A 370 19.80 -9.04 7.57
N GLY A 371 18.90 -9.93 7.18
CA GLY A 371 17.86 -9.63 6.21
C GLY A 371 16.90 -8.53 6.68
N ARG A 372 16.58 -8.48 7.97
CA ARG A 372 15.78 -7.39 8.57
C ARG A 372 16.53 -6.06 8.58
N ALA A 373 17.83 -6.06 8.84
CA ALA A 373 18.64 -4.85 8.82
C ALA A 373 18.61 -4.19 7.45
N LEU A 374 18.77 -4.95 6.37
CA LEU A 374 18.73 -4.45 5.00
C LEU A 374 17.31 -4.07 4.54
N SER A 375 16.29 -4.87 4.89
CA SER A 375 14.92 -4.67 4.39
C SER A 375 14.07 -3.70 5.22
N GLY A 376 14.51 -3.34 6.44
CA GLY A 376 13.81 -2.47 7.36
C GLY A 376 12.52 -3.08 7.92
N HIS A 377 12.41 -4.41 8.03
CA HIS A 377 11.28 -5.07 8.66
C HIS A 377 11.41 -5.04 10.19
N LYS A 378 10.39 -4.47 10.88
CA LYS A 378 10.40 -4.37 12.35
C LYS A 378 10.18 -5.71 13.04
N THR A 379 9.48 -6.65 12.42
CA THR A 379 9.14 -7.94 13.02
C THR A 379 9.62 -9.12 12.17
N ALA A 380 10.01 -10.18 12.82
CA ALA A 380 10.33 -11.46 12.22
C ALA A 380 9.21 -11.98 11.32
N GLN A 381 7.98 -11.92 11.80
CA GLN A 381 6.81 -12.38 11.06
C GLN A 381 6.60 -11.62 9.74
N ALA A 382 6.87 -10.30 9.71
CA ALA A 382 6.78 -9.50 8.49
C ALA A 382 7.88 -9.86 7.49
N TYR A 383 9.07 -10.24 7.97
CA TYR A 383 10.18 -10.68 7.15
C TYR A 383 9.98 -12.10 6.61
N ARG A 384 9.61 -13.05 7.46
CA ARG A 384 9.36 -14.47 7.08
C ARG A 384 8.33 -14.65 5.98
N GLY A 385 7.45 -13.69 5.77
CA GLY A 385 6.50 -13.70 4.65
C GLY A 385 7.16 -13.68 3.26
N TYR A 386 8.45 -13.37 3.18
CA TYR A 386 9.26 -13.38 1.96
C TYR A 386 10.14 -14.63 1.84
N ALA A 387 10.39 -15.33 2.96
CA ALA A 387 11.13 -16.60 2.95
C ALA A 387 10.34 -17.64 2.15
N LYS A 388 10.90 -18.11 1.05
CA LYS A 388 10.33 -19.17 0.22
C LYS A 388 11.08 -20.46 0.48
N ASP A 389 10.33 -21.55 0.58
CA ASP A 389 10.91 -22.89 0.61
C ASP A 389 11.26 -23.29 -0.82
N THR A 390 12.50 -23.02 -1.25
CA THR A 390 13.03 -23.41 -2.55
C THR A 390 13.94 -24.62 -2.40
N PHE A 391 14.06 -25.42 -3.47
CA PHE A 391 15.00 -26.56 -3.50
C PHE A 391 16.44 -26.08 -3.28
N ASP A 392 16.84 -24.97 -3.90
CA ASP A 392 18.20 -24.43 -3.77
C ASP A 392 18.52 -24.03 -2.34
N ARG A 393 17.55 -23.48 -1.62
CA ARG A 393 17.68 -23.16 -0.19
C ARG A 393 17.86 -24.44 0.66
N ALA A 394 17.06 -25.47 0.38
CA ALA A 394 17.21 -26.76 1.04
C ALA A 394 18.56 -27.40 0.72
N LEU A 395 19.01 -27.31 -0.53
CA LEU A 395 20.32 -27.82 -0.96
C LEU A 395 21.47 -27.05 -0.27
N SER A 396 21.41 -25.73 -0.21
CA SER A 396 22.38 -24.88 0.49
C SER A 396 22.45 -25.24 1.97
N ALA A 397 21.32 -25.38 2.65
CA ALA A 397 21.25 -25.80 4.04
C ALA A 397 21.84 -27.21 4.25
N THR A 398 21.55 -28.14 3.33
CA THR A 398 22.07 -29.51 3.37
C THR A 398 23.59 -29.55 3.19
N ARG A 399 24.14 -28.76 2.27
CA ARG A 399 25.59 -28.60 2.06
C ARG A 399 26.29 -28.05 3.30
N LYS A 400 25.74 -27.02 3.95
CA LYS A 400 26.28 -26.46 5.21
C LYS A 400 26.28 -27.51 6.32
N ARG A 401 25.17 -28.27 6.48
CA ARG A 401 25.05 -29.33 7.45
C ARG A 401 26.06 -30.46 7.18
N HIS A 402 26.24 -30.82 5.91
CA HIS A 402 27.20 -31.84 5.51
C HIS A 402 28.65 -31.42 5.81
N ALA A 403 29.02 -30.18 5.46
CA ALA A 403 30.35 -29.64 5.76
C ALA A 403 30.62 -29.63 7.28
N HIS A 404 29.65 -29.22 8.10
CA HIS A 404 29.76 -29.25 9.55
C HIS A 404 29.94 -30.69 10.09
N ARG A 405 29.20 -31.66 9.54
CA ARG A 405 29.38 -33.08 9.90
C ARG A 405 30.78 -33.59 9.57
N LEU A 406 31.31 -33.24 8.39
CA LEU A 406 32.67 -33.64 8.00
C LEU A 406 33.73 -33.05 8.93
N ALA A 407 33.57 -31.75 9.29
CA ALA A 407 34.49 -31.11 10.24
C ALA A 407 34.48 -31.80 11.62
N ASN A 408 33.28 -32.18 12.11
CA ASN A 408 33.15 -32.88 13.38
C ASN A 408 33.74 -34.32 13.34
N VAL A 409 33.59 -35.04 12.22
CA VAL A 409 34.18 -36.36 12.02
C VAL A 409 35.71 -36.28 11.97
N GLN A 410 36.26 -35.26 11.29
CA GLN A 410 37.71 -35.03 11.26
C GLN A 410 38.25 -34.60 12.61
N GLY A 411 37.50 -33.80 13.39
CA GLY A 411 37.87 -33.40 14.76
C GLY A 411 37.85 -34.58 15.76
N THR A 412 36.98 -35.58 15.55
CA THR A 412 36.94 -36.80 16.40
C THR A 412 37.99 -37.81 16.04
N ASN A 413 38.49 -37.85 14.80
CA ASN A 413 39.54 -38.75 14.38
C ASN A 413 40.95 -38.39 14.92
N VAL A 414 41.12 -37.18 15.45
CA VAL A 414 42.36 -36.76 16.11
C VAL A 414 42.46 -37.24 17.58
N GLN A 415 41.34 -37.71 18.18
CA GLN A 415 41.29 -38.16 19.58
C GLN A 415 40.97 -39.65 19.80
N ASN A 416 40.68 -40.41 18.74
CA ASN A 416 40.39 -41.83 18.87
C ASN A 416 41.25 -42.66 17.90
N ASP A 417 42.50 -42.86 18.25
CA ASP A 417 43.30 -44.02 17.82
C ASP A 417 42.82 -45.19 18.67
N GLY A 418 41.87 -45.96 18.17
CA GLY A 418 41.38 -47.13 18.82
C GLY A 418 39.94 -47.54 18.55
N ARG A 419 39.74 -48.35 17.52
CA ARG A 419 38.62 -49.31 17.34
C ARG A 419 37.22 -48.76 17.13
N ILE A 420 36.79 -48.75 15.86
CA ILE A 420 35.65 -49.53 15.34
C ILE A 420 35.74 -49.44 13.82
N GLY A 421 36.21 -50.54 13.20
CA GLY A 421 36.06 -50.75 11.76
C GLY A 421 34.62 -51.13 11.47
N VAL A 422 33.95 -50.26 10.69
CA VAL A 422 32.71 -50.65 9.99
C VAL A 422 33.12 -51.02 8.57
N GLN A 423 33.19 -52.32 8.32
CA GLN A 423 33.28 -52.86 6.97
C GLN A 423 31.97 -52.54 6.23
N ASN A 424 32.06 -51.71 5.22
CA ASN A 424 31.00 -51.58 4.22
C ASN A 424 31.29 -52.62 3.13
N GLU A 425 30.69 -53.78 3.23
CA GLU A 425 30.53 -54.69 2.09
C GLU A 425 29.44 -54.12 1.17
N ILE A 426 29.88 -53.55 0.07
CA ILE A 426 29.00 -53.30 -1.08
C ILE A 426 29.02 -54.60 -1.88
N GLY A 427 28.03 -55.47 -1.63
CA GLY A 427 27.77 -56.65 -2.44
C GLY A 427 27.26 -56.29 -3.83
N ASP A 428 28.02 -56.62 -4.84
CA ASP A 428 27.60 -56.69 -6.23
C ASP A 428 26.40 -57.63 -6.40
N ALA A 429 25.27 -57.14 -6.73
CA ALA A 429 24.14 -57.94 -7.25
C ALA A 429 24.11 -57.84 -8.76
N LYS A 430 24.77 -58.82 -9.41
CA LYS A 430 24.59 -59.14 -10.83
C LYS A 430 23.17 -59.63 -11.07
N SER A 431 22.61 -59.04 -12.15
CA SER A 431 21.55 -59.51 -13.00
C SER A 431 21.45 -61.04 -13.11
N THR A 432 20.22 -61.59 -12.98
CA THR A 432 19.74 -62.69 -13.83
C THR A 432 18.26 -62.52 -14.10
N ALA A 433 17.95 -62.33 -15.40
CA ALA A 433 16.62 -62.46 -15.97
C ALA A 433 16.24 -63.94 -16.03
N ALA A 434 14.96 -64.24 -15.99
CA ALA A 434 14.18 -65.25 -16.65
C ALA A 434 13.18 -65.96 -15.73
N LYS A 435 11.97 -65.71 -15.87
CA LYS A 435 10.83 -66.43 -16.43
C LYS A 435 9.53 -65.76 -16.08
#